data_6fe38578e7f1b10e71fa3ae60e9b09f2
#
_entry.id   6fe38578e7f1b10e71fa3ae60e9b09f2
#
_cell.length_a   1.000
_cell.length_b   1.000
_cell.length_c   1.000
_cell.angle_alpha   90.00
_cell.angle_beta   90.00
_cell.angle_gamma   90.00
#
_symmetry.space_group_name_H-M   'P 1'
#
loop_
_entity.id
_entity.type
_entity.pdbx_description
1 polymer ?
#
loop_
_entity_poly.entity_id
_entity_poly.type
_entity_poly.pdbx_seq_one_letter_code
_entity_poly.pdbx_strand_id
1 'polypeptide(L)'
;MVETQKYWFAARTLSKQEFAVKKRIENLNLEEGIDVECYLPTRTVISQLKYRRKRSVVPVARGLIFIHATKQSACDIHNVYGVQGFYMKDFSTHSMLVVPDKQMQDFMFVMDLNPEGVCFDNEPLTVGKKVTVVKGEFSGIEGEIATEANKTYVVIRITGVLVASIKVPKTYLKAIND
;
A
#
# COMPACT_ATOMS: atom_id res chain seq x y z
N MET A 1 1.60 -5.72 30.47
CA MET A 1 0.61 -6.21 29.49
C MET A 1 1.30 -6.27 28.13
N VAL A 2 1.31 -7.44 27.50
CA VAL A 2 1.87 -7.60 26.16
C VAL A 2 0.88 -6.92 25.20
N GLU A 3 1.35 -5.94 24.43
CA GLU A 3 0.52 -5.29 23.40
C GLU A 3 0.21 -6.33 22.32
N THR A 4 -1.05 -6.74 22.23
CA THR A 4 -1.50 -7.76 21.27
C THR A 4 -2.08 -7.15 19.98
N GLN A 5 -2.35 -5.83 20.00
CA GLN A 5 -2.94 -5.15 18.86
C GLN A 5 -1.86 -4.87 17.80
N LYS A 6 -2.11 -5.33 16.58
CA LYS A 6 -1.27 -5.06 15.42
C LYS A 6 -1.78 -3.84 14.65
N TYR A 7 -0.85 -3.18 13.99
CA TYR A 7 -1.08 -2.01 13.16
C TYR A 7 -0.31 -2.13 11.86
N TRP A 8 -0.82 -1.51 10.82
CA TRP A 8 -0.07 -1.32 9.59
C TRP A 8 0.85 -0.11 9.69
N PHE A 9 2.13 -0.33 9.51
CA PHE A 9 3.15 0.72 9.44
C PHE A 9 3.70 0.84 8.03
N ALA A 10 3.85 2.07 7.55
CA ALA A 10 4.58 2.33 6.32
C ALA A 10 6.08 2.49 6.62
N ALA A 11 6.92 1.81 5.85
CA ALA A 11 8.36 1.87 6.01
C ALA A 11 9.07 2.10 4.68
N ARG A 12 10.20 2.81 4.74
CA ARG A 12 11.09 3.05 3.62
C ARG A 12 12.30 2.13 3.71
N THR A 13 12.62 1.49 2.60
CA THR A 13 13.84 0.70 2.42
C THR A 13 14.81 1.45 1.51
N LEU A 14 16.05 0.99 1.45
CA LEU A 14 16.95 1.39 0.38
C LEU A 14 16.41 0.90 -0.96
N SER A 15 16.64 1.68 -2.01
CA SER A 15 16.20 1.35 -3.37
C SER A 15 16.72 -0.02 -3.81
N LYS A 16 15.83 -0.82 -4.39
CA LYS A 16 16.08 -2.21 -4.85
C LYS A 16 16.29 -3.23 -3.72
N GLN A 17 16.07 -2.86 -2.47
CA GLN A 17 16.17 -3.76 -1.31
C GLN A 17 14.78 -4.26 -0.84
N GLU A 18 13.69 -3.82 -1.47
CA GLU A 18 12.32 -4.11 -1.04
C GLU A 18 12.06 -5.62 -0.92
N PHE A 19 12.44 -6.39 -1.95
CA PHE A 19 12.27 -7.85 -1.94
C PHE A 19 13.19 -8.54 -0.92
N ALA A 20 14.40 -8.04 -0.75
CA ALA A 20 15.36 -8.59 0.21
C ALA A 20 14.85 -8.38 1.65
N VAL A 21 14.33 -7.19 1.95
CA VAL A 21 13.74 -6.87 3.25
C VAL A 21 12.51 -7.73 3.52
N LYS A 22 11.60 -7.86 2.54
CA LYS A 22 10.43 -8.73 2.66
C LYS A 22 10.84 -10.17 2.98
N LYS A 23 11.76 -10.74 2.20
CA LYS A 23 12.28 -12.10 2.41
C LYS A 23 12.93 -12.25 3.79
N ARG A 24 13.68 -11.25 4.25
CA ARG A 24 14.30 -11.29 5.58
C ARG A 24 13.27 -11.35 6.69
N ILE A 25 12.19 -10.56 6.60
CA ILE A 25 11.08 -10.59 7.56
C ILE A 25 10.34 -11.95 7.54
N GLU A 26 10.08 -12.48 6.35
CA GLU A 26 9.47 -13.81 6.20
C GLU A 26 10.33 -14.91 6.83
N ASN A 27 11.65 -14.86 6.64
CA ASN A 27 12.58 -15.79 7.28
C ASN A 27 12.58 -15.65 8.81
N LEU A 28 12.57 -14.43 9.33
CA LEU A 28 12.49 -14.18 10.77
C LEU A 28 11.20 -14.72 11.39
N ASN A 29 10.09 -14.65 10.68
CA ASN A 29 8.85 -15.29 11.11
C ASN A 29 9.00 -16.81 11.27
N LEU A 30 9.71 -17.45 10.33
CA LEU A 30 9.93 -18.89 10.35
C LEU A 30 10.95 -19.33 11.40
N GLU A 31 12.02 -18.56 11.57
CA GLU A 31 13.15 -18.89 12.44
C GLU A 31 12.89 -18.49 13.90
N GLU A 32 12.30 -17.32 14.13
CA GLU A 32 12.17 -16.67 15.44
C GLU A 32 10.70 -16.53 15.90
N GLY A 33 9.74 -16.77 15.02
CA GLY A 33 8.32 -16.66 15.34
C GLY A 33 7.87 -15.24 15.70
N ILE A 34 8.42 -14.21 15.04
CA ILE A 34 8.17 -12.81 15.39
C ILE A 34 6.76 -12.30 15.08
N ASP A 35 5.94 -13.09 14.38
CA ASP A 35 4.54 -12.80 14.02
C ASP A 35 4.35 -11.41 13.36
N VAL A 36 5.11 -11.15 12.32
CA VAL A 36 5.09 -9.91 11.53
C VAL A 36 4.76 -10.20 10.09
N GLU A 37 3.79 -9.48 9.52
CA GLU A 37 3.46 -9.56 8.11
C GLU A 37 4.11 -8.40 7.34
N CYS A 38 4.71 -8.69 6.18
CA CYS A 38 5.28 -7.68 5.29
C CYS A 38 4.55 -7.69 3.96
N TYR A 39 3.90 -6.58 3.63
CA TYR A 39 3.26 -6.37 2.35
C TYR A 39 4.09 -5.47 1.45
N LEU A 40 4.44 -5.97 0.27
CA LEU A 40 5.13 -5.24 -0.78
C LEU A 40 4.22 -5.18 -2.01
N PRO A 41 3.61 -4.02 -2.30
CA PRO A 41 2.77 -3.88 -3.49
C PRO A 41 3.64 -3.94 -4.76
N THR A 42 3.30 -4.87 -5.65
CA THR A 42 4.06 -5.13 -6.89
C THR A 42 3.17 -5.14 -8.11
N ARG A 43 3.76 -4.89 -9.26
CA ARG A 43 3.13 -5.08 -10.57
C ARG A 43 4.08 -5.77 -11.52
N THR A 44 3.52 -6.43 -12.54
CA THR A 44 4.29 -7.03 -13.61
C THR A 44 4.55 -6.01 -14.71
N VAL A 45 5.80 -5.84 -15.10
CA VAL A 45 6.19 -5.04 -16.27
C VAL A 45 6.79 -5.93 -17.35
N ILE A 46 6.45 -5.63 -18.60
CA ILE A 46 7.00 -6.31 -19.77
C ILE A 46 7.98 -5.36 -20.45
N SER A 47 9.25 -5.72 -20.43
CA SER A 47 10.31 -4.97 -21.11
C SER A 47 10.65 -5.65 -22.42
N GLN A 48 10.74 -4.86 -23.51
CA GLN A 48 11.26 -5.33 -24.79
C GLN A 48 12.78 -5.27 -24.77
N LEU A 49 13.41 -6.42 -24.78
CA LEU A 49 14.85 -6.55 -25.02
C LEU A 49 15.08 -6.73 -26.52
N LYS A 50 16.33 -6.54 -26.99
CA LYS A 50 16.70 -6.57 -28.41
C LYS A 50 16.16 -7.79 -29.17
N TYR A 51 16.07 -8.96 -28.50
CA TYR A 51 15.64 -10.22 -29.13
C TYR A 51 14.51 -10.96 -28.39
N ARG A 52 14.05 -10.45 -27.22
CA ARG A 52 13.01 -11.12 -26.41
C ARG A 52 12.24 -10.15 -25.53
N ARG A 53 11.02 -10.54 -25.17
CA ARG A 53 10.26 -9.88 -24.11
C ARG A 53 10.65 -10.46 -22.76
N LYS A 54 10.90 -9.60 -21.78
CA LYS A 54 11.16 -10.00 -20.40
C LYS A 54 10.03 -9.51 -19.50
N ARG A 55 9.41 -10.45 -18.77
CA ARG A 55 8.51 -10.13 -17.67
C ARG A 55 9.31 -9.94 -16.39
N SER A 56 9.03 -8.90 -15.66
CA SER A 56 9.65 -8.62 -14.37
C SER A 56 8.61 -8.12 -13.38
N VAL A 57 8.64 -8.64 -12.16
CA VAL A 57 7.82 -8.13 -11.05
C VAL A 57 8.61 -7.01 -10.39
N VAL A 58 7.99 -5.85 -10.26
CA VAL A 58 8.63 -4.65 -9.70
C VAL A 58 7.73 -4.03 -8.63
N PRO A 59 8.29 -3.37 -7.60
CA PRO A 59 7.52 -2.60 -6.66
C PRO A 59 6.77 -1.47 -7.37
N VAL A 60 5.51 -1.20 -6.96
CA VAL A 60 4.74 -0.08 -7.52
C VAL A 60 5.26 1.27 -7.05
N ALA A 61 5.79 1.32 -5.83
CA ALA A 61 6.47 2.48 -5.25
C ALA A 61 7.85 2.05 -4.76
N ARG A 62 8.88 2.72 -5.27
CA ARG A 62 10.27 2.39 -4.92
C ARG A 62 10.54 2.66 -3.44
N GLY A 63 11.19 1.71 -2.78
CA GLY A 63 11.58 1.81 -1.39
C GLY A 63 10.40 1.85 -0.40
N LEU A 64 9.18 1.46 -0.79
CA LEU A 64 8.02 1.45 0.09
C LEU A 64 7.58 0.02 0.37
N ILE A 65 7.46 -0.30 1.65
CA ILE A 65 6.87 -1.54 2.16
C ILE A 65 5.88 -1.22 3.29
N PHE A 66 4.98 -2.13 3.55
CA PHE A 66 4.05 -2.05 4.68
C PHE A 66 4.31 -3.22 5.62
N ILE A 67 4.28 -2.94 6.91
CA ILE A 67 4.56 -3.91 7.98
C ILE A 67 3.37 -3.95 8.92
N HIS A 68 2.77 -5.13 9.10
CA HIS A 68 1.68 -5.38 10.03
C HIS A 68 2.22 -6.09 11.26
N ALA A 69 2.29 -5.38 12.36
CA ALA A 69 2.92 -5.85 13.58
C ALA A 69 2.40 -5.08 14.81
N THR A 70 2.72 -5.58 16.00
CA THR A 70 2.65 -4.75 17.22
C THR A 70 3.73 -3.66 17.15
N LYS A 71 3.59 -2.59 17.89
CA LYS A 71 4.62 -1.53 17.95
C LYS A 71 5.97 -2.09 18.43
N GLN A 72 5.93 -2.99 19.40
CA GLN A 72 7.14 -3.62 19.94
C GLN A 72 7.83 -4.46 18.84
N SER A 73 7.11 -5.38 18.19
CA SER A 73 7.67 -6.20 17.12
C SER A 73 8.18 -5.36 15.95
N ALA A 74 7.50 -4.27 15.61
CA ALA A 74 7.95 -3.34 14.59
C ALA A 74 9.29 -2.69 14.96
N CYS A 75 9.48 -2.28 16.20
CA CYS A 75 10.78 -1.76 16.70
C CYS A 75 11.85 -2.85 16.71
N ASP A 76 11.52 -4.06 17.13
CA ASP A 76 12.45 -5.17 17.25
C ASP A 76 13.02 -5.62 15.90
N ILE A 77 12.21 -5.59 14.82
CA ILE A 77 12.68 -5.85 13.47
C ILE A 77 13.92 -5.02 13.13
N HIS A 78 13.90 -3.76 13.47
CA HIS A 78 15.03 -2.86 13.20
C HIS A 78 16.13 -2.96 14.26
N ASN A 79 15.78 -2.89 15.55
CA ASN A 79 16.73 -2.72 16.63
C ASN A 79 17.40 -4.04 17.05
N VAL A 80 16.66 -5.16 17.00
CA VAL A 80 17.15 -6.47 17.43
C VAL A 80 17.63 -7.29 16.24
N TYR A 81 16.83 -7.34 15.17
CA TYR A 81 17.11 -8.19 14.02
C TYR A 81 17.87 -7.48 12.89
N GLY A 82 18.11 -6.17 13.02
CA GLY A 82 18.94 -5.39 12.11
C GLY A 82 18.37 -5.29 10.69
N VAL A 83 17.07 -5.46 10.51
CA VAL A 83 16.44 -5.32 9.20
C VAL A 83 16.48 -3.85 8.80
N GLN A 84 17.08 -3.59 7.64
CA GLN A 84 17.25 -2.22 7.15
C GLN A 84 15.94 -1.66 6.62
N GLY A 85 15.48 -0.59 7.23
CA GLY A 85 14.29 0.16 6.85
C GLY A 85 14.00 1.24 7.87
N PHE A 86 13.31 2.27 7.44
CA PHE A 86 12.91 3.39 8.29
C PHE A 86 11.41 3.53 8.28
N TYR A 87 10.77 3.43 9.45
CA TYR A 87 9.35 3.73 9.55
C TYR A 87 9.09 5.19 9.22
N MET A 88 8.06 5.42 8.42
CA MET A 88 7.56 6.77 8.17
C MET A 88 6.99 7.32 9.46
N LYS A 89 7.18 8.61 9.69
CA LYS A 89 6.72 9.31 10.89
C LYS A 89 5.44 10.08 10.61
N ASP A 90 4.54 10.01 11.53
CA ASP A 90 3.44 10.96 11.63
C ASP A 90 3.97 12.25 12.28
N PHE A 91 3.92 13.34 11.53
CA PHE A 91 4.44 14.64 11.99
C PHE A 91 3.60 15.26 13.12
N SER A 92 2.35 14.85 13.27
CA SER A 92 1.47 15.35 14.34
C SER A 92 1.73 14.68 15.68
N THR A 93 2.00 13.37 15.67
CA THR A 93 2.19 12.57 16.88
C THR A 93 3.66 12.27 17.17
N HIS A 94 4.57 12.59 16.24
CA HIS A 94 6.01 12.25 16.28
C HIS A 94 6.30 10.75 16.46
N SER A 95 5.31 9.90 16.17
CA SER A 95 5.40 8.44 16.26
C SER A 95 5.48 7.79 14.88
N MET A 96 5.57 6.46 14.83
CA MET A 96 5.46 5.72 13.59
C MET A 96 4.09 5.94 12.95
N LEU A 97 4.07 6.21 11.65
CA LEU A 97 2.85 6.43 10.89
C LEU A 97 2.04 5.12 10.82
N VAL A 98 0.86 5.13 11.39
CA VAL A 98 -0.10 4.03 11.34
C VAL A 98 -1.05 4.25 10.16
N VAL A 99 -1.13 3.26 9.29
CA VAL A 99 -2.12 3.24 8.19
C VAL A 99 -3.41 2.63 8.71
N PRO A 100 -4.57 3.29 8.58
CA PRO A 100 -5.85 2.71 8.96
C PRO A 100 -6.12 1.39 8.24
N ASP A 101 -6.61 0.38 8.95
CA ASP A 101 -6.86 -0.96 8.42
C ASP A 101 -7.74 -0.95 7.16
N LYS A 102 -8.80 -0.15 7.16
CA LYS A 102 -9.71 -0.03 6.02
C LYS A 102 -8.98 0.49 4.76
N GLN A 103 -8.13 1.51 4.91
CA GLN A 103 -7.35 2.05 3.79
C GLN A 103 -6.38 0.99 3.25
N MET A 104 -5.76 0.23 4.15
CA MET A 104 -4.82 -0.82 3.75
C MET A 104 -5.54 -1.98 3.06
N GLN A 105 -6.69 -2.42 3.60
CA GLN A 105 -7.52 -3.47 2.99
C GLN A 105 -8.00 -3.08 1.59
N ASP A 106 -8.52 -1.86 1.42
CA ASP A 106 -8.98 -1.37 0.12
C ASP A 106 -7.83 -1.31 -0.90
N PHE A 107 -6.67 -0.83 -0.45
CA PHE A 107 -5.48 -0.77 -1.29
C PHE A 107 -4.99 -2.16 -1.71
N MET A 108 -4.88 -3.09 -0.77
CA MET A 108 -4.47 -4.48 -1.05
C MET A 108 -5.45 -5.14 -2.00
N PHE A 109 -6.75 -4.98 -1.77
CA PHE A 109 -7.80 -5.55 -2.61
C PHE A 109 -7.72 -5.06 -4.08
N VAL A 110 -7.51 -3.77 -4.27
CA VAL A 110 -7.36 -3.19 -5.62
C VAL A 110 -6.08 -3.70 -6.30
N MET A 111 -4.99 -3.78 -5.55
CA MET A 111 -3.73 -4.30 -6.06
C MET A 111 -3.79 -5.78 -6.44
N ASP A 112 -4.57 -6.57 -5.72
CA ASP A 112 -4.76 -8.00 -6.01
C ASP A 112 -5.63 -8.21 -7.27
N LEU A 113 -6.68 -7.40 -7.43
CA LEU A 113 -7.59 -7.51 -8.57
C LEU A 113 -6.99 -6.99 -9.88
N ASN A 114 -6.40 -5.81 -9.86
CA ASN A 114 -5.93 -5.15 -11.07
C ASN A 114 -4.71 -4.26 -10.82
N PRO A 115 -3.53 -4.82 -10.53
CA PRO A 115 -2.34 -4.04 -10.24
C PRO A 115 -1.88 -3.15 -11.41
N GLU A 116 -2.23 -3.52 -12.65
CA GLU A 116 -1.88 -2.74 -13.84
C GLU A 116 -2.83 -1.57 -14.08
N GLY A 117 -4.07 -1.67 -13.60
CA GLY A 117 -5.09 -0.61 -13.72
C GLY A 117 -4.99 0.47 -12.64
N VAL A 118 -4.16 0.26 -11.62
CA VAL A 118 -3.93 1.25 -10.56
C VAL A 118 -2.90 2.27 -11.04
N CYS A 119 -3.30 3.54 -11.04
CA CYS A 119 -2.40 4.66 -11.28
C CYS A 119 -1.88 5.20 -9.95
N PHE A 120 -0.58 5.47 -9.90
CA PHE A 120 0.08 6.11 -8.78
C PHE A 120 0.51 7.49 -9.22
N ASP A 121 -0.31 8.48 -8.88
CA ASP A 121 -0.06 9.85 -9.31
C ASP A 121 0.69 10.63 -8.23
N ASN A 122 1.73 11.32 -8.65
CA ASN A 122 2.42 12.30 -7.82
C ASN A 122 1.74 13.69 -7.90
N GLU A 123 0.78 13.85 -8.83
CA GLU A 123 0.03 15.09 -8.96
C GLU A 123 -1.32 14.97 -8.24
N PRO A 124 -1.73 16.01 -7.49
CA PRO A 124 -2.99 15.98 -6.80
C PRO A 124 -4.14 16.04 -7.82
N LEU A 125 -4.79 14.92 -8.08
CA LEU A 125 -6.10 14.92 -8.73
C LEU A 125 -7.02 15.85 -7.93
N THR A 126 -7.80 16.68 -8.62
CA THR A 126 -8.84 17.48 -7.96
C THR A 126 -9.85 16.51 -7.34
N VAL A 127 -9.77 16.37 -6.03
CA VAL A 127 -10.51 15.37 -5.28
C VAL A 127 -11.84 15.96 -4.85
N GLY A 128 -12.89 15.19 -5.06
CA GLY A 128 -14.26 15.56 -4.69
C GLY A 128 -14.76 14.84 -3.44
N LYS A 129 -16.05 14.51 -3.43
CA LYS A 129 -16.74 13.89 -2.30
C LYS A 129 -16.25 12.47 -2.05
N LYS A 130 -16.34 12.02 -0.81
CA LYS A 130 -16.15 10.62 -0.43
C LYS A 130 -17.25 9.76 -1.07
N VAL A 131 -16.87 8.63 -1.60
CA VAL A 131 -17.76 7.69 -2.29
C VAL A 131 -17.41 6.25 -1.94
N THR A 132 -18.43 5.39 -2.02
CA THR A 132 -18.26 3.94 -1.99
C THR A 132 -18.59 3.38 -3.37
N VAL A 133 -17.81 2.42 -3.84
CA VAL A 133 -18.12 1.64 -5.03
C VAL A 133 -19.18 0.60 -4.65
N VAL A 134 -20.35 0.66 -5.30
CA VAL A 134 -21.48 -0.22 -4.96
C VAL A 134 -21.74 -1.31 -5.99
N LYS A 135 -21.01 -1.33 -7.11
CA LYS A 135 -21.15 -2.31 -8.19
C LYS A 135 -19.81 -2.64 -8.83
N GLY A 136 -19.74 -3.82 -9.46
CA GLY A 136 -18.55 -4.29 -10.16
C GLY A 136 -17.54 -4.96 -9.26
N GLU A 137 -16.39 -5.27 -9.81
CA GLU A 137 -15.30 -5.99 -9.14
C GLU A 137 -14.70 -5.25 -7.94
N PHE A 138 -14.77 -3.91 -7.94
CA PHE A 138 -14.29 -3.04 -6.88
C PHE A 138 -15.36 -2.69 -5.84
N SER A 139 -16.49 -3.43 -5.80
CA SER A 139 -17.56 -3.14 -4.84
C SER A 139 -17.08 -3.22 -3.39
N GLY A 140 -17.47 -2.23 -2.58
CA GLY A 140 -17.07 -2.11 -1.17
C GLY A 140 -15.86 -1.21 -0.91
N ILE A 141 -15.15 -0.79 -1.96
CA ILE A 141 -14.03 0.15 -1.82
C ILE A 141 -14.55 1.55 -1.52
N GLU A 142 -13.89 2.20 -0.61
CA GLU A 142 -14.12 3.60 -0.25
C GLU A 142 -12.96 4.48 -0.71
N GLY A 143 -13.29 5.67 -1.17
CA GLY A 143 -12.31 6.62 -1.63
C GLY A 143 -12.94 7.97 -1.95
N GLU A 144 -12.18 8.80 -2.63
CA GLU A 144 -12.61 10.11 -3.06
C GLU A 144 -12.81 10.12 -4.57
N ILE A 145 -13.91 10.69 -5.05
CA ILE A 145 -14.15 10.78 -6.49
C ILE A 145 -13.21 11.82 -7.12
N ALA A 146 -12.56 11.46 -8.22
CA ALA A 146 -11.85 12.39 -9.07
C ALA A 146 -12.29 12.24 -10.53
N THR A 147 -12.25 13.33 -11.28
CA THR A 147 -12.62 13.32 -12.69
C THR A 147 -11.51 13.99 -13.49
N GLU A 148 -11.03 13.28 -14.51
CA GLU A 148 -10.04 13.79 -15.44
C GLU A 148 -10.42 13.38 -16.86
N ALA A 149 -10.39 14.32 -17.81
CA ALA A 149 -10.68 14.06 -19.23
C ALA A 149 -11.96 13.20 -19.46
N ASN A 150 -13.05 13.53 -18.76
CA ASN A 150 -14.33 12.79 -18.78
C ASN A 150 -14.27 11.34 -18.27
N LYS A 151 -13.19 10.95 -17.60
CA LYS A 151 -13.08 9.67 -16.92
C LYS A 151 -13.24 9.87 -15.42
N THR A 152 -13.92 8.94 -14.78
CA THR A 152 -14.12 8.95 -13.32
C THR A 152 -13.18 7.97 -12.67
N TYR A 153 -12.50 8.43 -11.65
CA TYR A 153 -11.58 7.66 -10.82
C TYR A 153 -12.06 7.64 -9.37
N VAL A 154 -11.78 6.55 -8.69
CA VAL A 154 -11.83 6.50 -7.22
C VAL A 154 -10.40 6.54 -6.71
N VAL A 155 -10.13 7.51 -5.86
CA VAL A 155 -8.83 7.77 -5.27
C VAL A 155 -8.79 7.15 -3.90
N ILE A 156 -7.91 6.18 -3.72
CA ILE A 156 -7.60 5.55 -2.44
C ILE A 156 -6.36 6.24 -1.90
N ARG A 157 -6.53 6.96 -0.81
CA ARG A 157 -5.45 7.72 -0.19
C ARG A 157 -4.95 7.01 1.05
N ILE A 158 -3.72 6.55 1.02
CA ILE A 158 -3.01 6.14 2.23
C ILE A 158 -2.31 7.38 2.75
N THR A 159 -2.95 8.01 3.74
CA THR A 159 -2.57 9.34 4.24
C THR A 159 -1.09 9.39 4.63
N GLY A 160 -0.37 10.35 4.05
CA GLY A 160 1.06 10.55 4.29
C GLY A 160 2.00 9.55 3.59
N VAL A 161 1.48 8.59 2.83
CA VAL A 161 2.27 7.53 2.21
C VAL A 161 2.19 7.56 0.69
N LEU A 162 1.01 7.31 0.13
CA LEU A 162 0.78 7.28 -1.31
C LEU A 162 -0.67 7.57 -1.68
N VAL A 163 -0.89 7.89 -2.93
CA VAL A 163 -2.20 8.04 -3.55
C VAL A 163 -2.30 7.04 -4.69
N ALA A 164 -3.31 6.21 -4.65
CA ALA A 164 -3.64 5.26 -5.70
C ALA A 164 -4.99 5.62 -6.31
N SER A 165 -5.14 5.55 -7.61
CA SER A 165 -6.40 5.80 -8.28
C SER A 165 -6.78 4.65 -9.20
N ILE A 166 -8.07 4.33 -9.23
CA ILE A 166 -8.65 3.33 -10.13
C ILE A 166 -9.78 3.94 -10.95
N LYS A 167 -9.87 3.55 -12.20
CA LYS A 167 -10.98 3.99 -13.06
C LYS A 167 -12.23 3.18 -12.75
N VAL A 168 -13.33 3.87 -12.42
CA VAL A 168 -14.62 3.26 -12.10
C VAL A 168 -15.75 4.02 -12.82
N PRO A 169 -16.74 3.34 -13.41
CA PRO A 169 -17.91 4.01 -13.96
C PRO A 169 -18.63 4.82 -12.89
N LYS A 170 -19.00 6.07 -13.21
CA LYS A 170 -19.70 6.97 -12.27
C LYS A 170 -21.00 6.37 -11.72
N THR A 171 -21.67 5.53 -12.52
CA THR A 171 -22.91 4.83 -12.14
C THR A 171 -22.71 3.76 -11.05
N TYR A 172 -21.46 3.41 -10.74
CA TYR A 172 -21.11 2.44 -9.70
C TYR A 172 -20.80 3.11 -8.36
N LEU A 173 -20.85 4.43 -8.31
CA LEU A 173 -20.46 5.20 -7.14
C LEU A 173 -21.70 5.69 -6.36
N LYS A 174 -21.62 5.60 -5.04
CA LYS A 174 -22.58 6.16 -4.10
C LYS A 174 -21.85 7.13 -3.17
N ALA A 175 -22.36 8.33 -3.02
CA ALA A 175 -21.80 9.29 -2.06
C ALA A 175 -21.96 8.77 -0.61
N ILE A 176 -20.90 8.92 0.17
CA ILE A 176 -20.93 8.72 1.61
C ILE A 176 -21.32 10.08 2.21
N ASN A 177 -22.45 10.13 2.89
CA ASN A 177 -22.81 11.30 3.70
C ASN A 177 -22.15 11.10 5.07
N ASP A 178 -21.29 12.04 5.43
CA ASP A 178 -20.72 12.13 6.79
C ASP A 178 -21.80 12.46 7.81
#